data_d934f8001f4ffe612f802af74dc3e5fd
#
_entry.id   d934f8001f4ffe612f802af74dc3e5fd
#
_cell.length_a   1.000
_cell.length_b   1.000
_cell.length_c   1.000
_cell.angle_alpha   90.00
_cell.angle_beta   90.00
_cell.angle_gamma   90.00
#
_symmetry.space_group_name_H-M   'P 1'
#
loop_
_entity.id
_entity.type
_entity.pdbx_description
1 polymer ?
#
loop_
_entity_poly.entity_id
_entity_poly.type
_entity_poly.pdbx_seq_one_letter_code
_entity_poly.pdbx_strand_id
1 'polypeptide(L)'
;GAVLWTAGPTAAYSYSNARMTHAIPSSVTVLDVNNDGFADRMYVGDMAGQVWRFDITNGNSAATLVTGGVIASLGTKEDTTHTMANTRRFYAAPDVALVEPVGARAYFDVAIGSGYRGHPLNTEVSDRMYSIRDYNPFTPLTQTQYNGLHVVLDSEMIDITNSLSPTLTDGIYGWKLLLSNAAGEKVVTAARTLNGILYFTSYTPGSNAPVSGDPCSTARTSGTNRVYAVSVFTGAPIRDRNDDGSLTLSDRSTELRQGGIAPGISLLFPGESDHHADVLVMSGPETVDTCSSCRALRKTYWYDGSVE
;
A
#
# COMPACT_ATOMS: atom_id res chain seq x y z
N GLY A 1 1.71 -2.40 -30.23
CA GLY A 1 1.33 -3.66 -29.67
C GLY A 1 -0.18 -3.88 -29.74
N ALA A 2 -0.62 -5.11 -29.96
CA ALA A 2 -2.04 -5.45 -29.90
C ALA A 2 -2.50 -5.49 -28.43
N VAL A 3 -3.74 -5.05 -28.17
CA VAL A 3 -4.36 -5.19 -26.88
C VAL A 3 -4.73 -6.67 -26.68
N LEU A 4 -4.18 -7.30 -25.66
CA LEU A 4 -4.43 -8.70 -25.34
C LEU A 4 -5.68 -8.90 -24.47
N TRP A 5 -5.96 -7.94 -23.58
CA TRP A 5 -7.03 -8.03 -22.60
C TRP A 5 -7.44 -6.64 -22.11
N THR A 6 -8.70 -6.51 -21.71
CA THR A 6 -9.27 -5.29 -21.16
C THR A 6 -10.21 -5.61 -20.02
N ALA A 7 -10.29 -4.71 -19.01
CA ALA A 7 -11.23 -4.82 -17.90
C ALA A 7 -12.12 -3.58 -17.80
N GLY A 8 -13.37 -3.76 -17.40
CA GLY A 8 -14.30 -2.67 -17.24
C GLY A 8 -15.66 -3.09 -16.72
N PRO A 9 -16.63 -2.14 -16.62
CA PRO A 9 -17.91 -2.39 -15.96
C PRO A 9 -18.93 -3.14 -16.80
N THR A 10 -18.69 -3.30 -18.09
CA THR A 10 -19.69 -3.88 -19.05
C THR A 10 -19.10 -5.01 -19.86
N ALA A 11 -19.96 -5.79 -20.52
CA ALA A 11 -19.59 -6.91 -21.39
C ALA A 11 -18.79 -6.50 -22.66
N ALA A 12 -18.54 -5.20 -22.88
CA ALA A 12 -17.67 -4.73 -23.96
C ALA A 12 -16.17 -4.99 -23.68
N TYR A 13 -15.81 -5.34 -22.45
CA TYR A 13 -14.46 -5.66 -22.02
C TYR A 13 -14.22 -7.16 -21.95
N SER A 14 -12.98 -7.60 -22.10
CA SER A 14 -12.59 -9.02 -21.96
C SER A 14 -12.93 -9.60 -20.59
N TYR A 15 -12.73 -8.78 -19.53
CA TYR A 15 -13.22 -9.02 -18.19
C TYR A 15 -14.24 -7.94 -17.82
N SER A 16 -15.40 -8.32 -17.33
CA SER A 16 -16.43 -7.38 -16.91
C SER A 16 -16.86 -7.60 -15.46
N ASN A 17 -16.91 -6.52 -14.71
CA ASN A 17 -17.44 -6.49 -13.36
C ASN A 17 -18.14 -5.16 -13.10
N ALA A 18 -19.43 -5.20 -12.77
CA ALA A 18 -20.25 -4.01 -12.56
C ALA A 18 -19.73 -3.07 -11.44
N ARG A 19 -18.83 -3.56 -10.59
CA ARG A 19 -18.17 -2.75 -9.54
C ARG A 19 -17.04 -1.87 -10.09
N MET A 20 -16.53 -2.09 -11.30
CA MET A 20 -15.44 -1.31 -11.92
C MET A 20 -15.93 0.02 -12.49
N THR A 21 -16.56 0.84 -11.66
CA THR A 21 -17.14 2.14 -12.05
C THR A 21 -16.29 3.35 -11.63
N HIS A 22 -15.19 3.12 -10.93
CA HIS A 22 -14.31 4.17 -10.42
C HIS A 22 -12.95 4.14 -11.11
N ALA A 23 -12.32 5.31 -11.18
CA ALA A 23 -11.00 5.45 -11.79
C ALA A 23 -9.94 4.66 -11.00
N ILE A 24 -8.97 4.12 -11.74
CA ILE A 24 -7.77 3.47 -11.25
C ILE A 24 -6.58 4.37 -11.64
N PRO A 25 -6.14 5.30 -10.77
CA PRO A 25 -5.12 6.28 -11.12
C PRO A 25 -3.69 5.76 -10.96
N SER A 26 -3.51 4.64 -10.28
CA SER A 26 -2.20 4.07 -10.00
C SER A 26 -1.69 3.13 -11.09
N SER A 27 -0.40 2.80 -11.03
CA SER A 27 0.13 1.61 -11.67
C SER A 27 -0.49 0.36 -11.05
N VAL A 28 -0.49 -0.73 -11.82
CA VAL A 28 -0.89 -2.07 -11.35
C VAL A 28 0.34 -2.76 -10.79
N THR A 29 0.23 -3.35 -9.60
CA THR A 29 1.28 -4.22 -9.08
C THR A 29 1.15 -5.58 -9.72
N VAL A 30 2.22 -6.06 -10.35
CA VAL A 30 2.27 -7.30 -11.11
C VAL A 30 3.27 -8.24 -10.46
N LEU A 31 2.88 -9.50 -10.29
CA LEU A 31 3.70 -10.55 -9.69
C LEU A 31 3.86 -11.73 -10.66
N ASP A 32 5.09 -12.22 -10.74
CA ASP A 32 5.44 -13.55 -11.21
C ASP A 32 5.57 -14.41 -9.94
N VAL A 33 4.56 -15.24 -9.70
CA VAL A 33 4.44 -15.99 -8.44
C VAL A 33 5.25 -17.29 -8.47
N ASN A 34 5.44 -17.87 -9.67
CA ASN A 34 6.13 -19.13 -9.89
C ASN A 34 7.57 -18.96 -10.41
N ASN A 35 7.97 -17.72 -10.70
CA ASN A 35 9.28 -17.33 -11.24
C ASN A 35 9.58 -17.98 -12.61
N ASP A 36 8.59 -18.02 -13.50
CA ASP A 36 8.72 -18.52 -14.86
C ASP A 36 8.99 -17.41 -15.90
N GLY A 37 9.01 -16.15 -15.46
CA GLY A 37 9.25 -14.96 -16.30
C GLY A 37 7.97 -14.36 -16.84
N PHE A 38 6.79 -14.91 -16.53
CA PHE A 38 5.50 -14.36 -16.92
C PHE A 38 4.72 -13.85 -15.72
N ALA A 39 3.87 -12.87 -15.96
CA ALA A 39 2.98 -12.34 -14.93
C ALA A 39 1.86 -13.33 -14.60
N ASP A 40 1.68 -13.65 -13.32
CA ASP A 40 0.62 -14.53 -12.82
C ASP A 40 -0.48 -13.79 -12.12
N ARG A 41 -0.18 -12.65 -11.51
CA ARG A 41 -1.11 -11.95 -10.66
C ARG A 41 -0.96 -10.45 -10.71
N MET A 42 -2.08 -9.75 -10.57
CA MET A 42 -2.13 -8.30 -10.48
C MET A 42 -2.95 -7.85 -9.28
N TYR A 43 -2.52 -6.74 -8.66
CA TYR A 43 -3.27 -6.03 -7.63
C TYR A 43 -3.36 -4.55 -7.96
N VAL A 44 -4.51 -3.94 -7.68
CA VAL A 44 -4.70 -2.51 -7.89
C VAL A 44 -5.80 -1.95 -6.99
N GLY A 45 -5.65 -0.70 -6.56
CA GLY A 45 -6.67 0.05 -5.83
C GLY A 45 -7.43 1.01 -6.74
N ASP A 46 -8.65 1.37 -6.38
CA ASP A 46 -9.46 2.35 -7.08
C ASP A 46 -9.89 3.55 -6.21
N MET A 47 -10.54 4.51 -6.83
CA MET A 47 -10.99 5.75 -6.17
C MET A 47 -12.23 5.56 -5.28
N ALA A 48 -12.85 4.38 -5.25
CA ALA A 48 -13.90 4.02 -4.31
C ALA A 48 -13.39 3.32 -3.06
N GLY A 49 -12.07 3.09 -2.95
CA GLY A 49 -11.49 2.34 -1.85
C GLY A 49 -11.62 0.82 -2.01
N GLN A 50 -11.83 0.33 -3.24
CA GLN A 50 -11.81 -1.09 -3.54
C GLN A 50 -10.38 -1.53 -3.87
N VAL A 51 -10.00 -2.72 -3.44
CA VAL A 51 -8.77 -3.41 -3.84
C VAL A 51 -9.15 -4.62 -4.68
N TRP A 52 -8.57 -4.66 -5.87
CA TRP A 52 -8.81 -5.68 -6.88
C TRP A 52 -7.63 -6.63 -6.95
N ARG A 53 -7.94 -7.91 -7.14
CA ARG A 53 -6.99 -8.95 -7.49
C ARG A 53 -7.40 -9.58 -8.80
N PHE A 54 -6.42 -9.87 -9.66
CA PHE A 54 -6.59 -10.58 -10.92
C PHE A 54 -5.55 -11.70 -11.01
N ASP A 55 -5.96 -12.88 -11.42
CA ASP A 55 -5.09 -14.02 -11.74
C ASP A 55 -5.01 -14.18 -13.25
N ILE A 56 -3.80 -14.34 -13.77
CA ILE A 56 -3.50 -14.48 -15.20
C ILE A 56 -3.22 -15.96 -15.49
N THR A 57 -3.89 -16.51 -16.52
CA THR A 57 -3.61 -17.86 -17.02
C THR A 57 -2.94 -17.75 -18.38
N ASN A 58 -1.62 -17.73 -18.37
CA ASN A 58 -0.81 -17.56 -19.56
C ASN A 58 -1.13 -18.63 -20.63
N GLY A 59 -1.16 -18.23 -21.89
CA GLY A 59 -1.52 -19.10 -23.03
C GLY A 59 -3.01 -19.17 -23.35
N ASN A 60 -3.88 -18.64 -22.50
CA ASN A 60 -5.32 -18.60 -22.76
C ASN A 60 -5.70 -17.47 -23.74
N SER A 61 -6.90 -17.59 -24.34
CA SER A 61 -7.49 -16.51 -25.15
C SER A 61 -7.89 -15.32 -24.28
N ALA A 62 -8.07 -14.13 -24.87
CA ALA A 62 -8.47 -12.92 -24.16
C ALA A 62 -9.70 -13.08 -23.24
N ALA A 63 -10.65 -13.93 -23.63
CA ALA A 63 -11.87 -14.17 -22.85
C ALA A 63 -11.64 -14.99 -21.55
N THR A 64 -10.56 -15.75 -21.49
CA THR A 64 -10.22 -16.64 -20.36
C THR A 64 -8.82 -16.40 -19.81
N LEU A 65 -8.12 -15.38 -20.33
CA LEU A 65 -6.77 -15.02 -19.91
C LEU A 65 -6.72 -14.61 -18.44
N VAL A 66 -7.73 -13.86 -17.99
CA VAL A 66 -7.73 -13.28 -16.64
C VAL A 66 -9.05 -13.58 -15.94
N THR A 67 -8.93 -14.03 -14.70
CA THR A 67 -10.02 -14.08 -13.72
C THR A 67 -9.76 -13.06 -12.64
N GLY A 68 -10.80 -12.57 -11.95
CA GLY A 68 -10.54 -11.57 -10.92
C GLY A 68 -11.77 -11.09 -10.17
N GLY A 69 -11.54 -10.25 -9.17
CA GLY A 69 -12.59 -9.69 -8.35
C GLY A 69 -12.07 -8.70 -7.31
N VAL A 70 -13.00 -8.09 -6.59
CA VAL A 70 -12.71 -7.25 -5.43
C VAL A 70 -12.38 -8.15 -4.25
N ILE A 71 -11.23 -7.95 -3.62
CA ILE A 71 -10.85 -8.66 -2.39
C ILE A 71 -11.15 -7.84 -1.14
N ALA A 72 -11.17 -6.49 -1.25
CA ALA A 72 -11.53 -5.60 -0.15
C ALA A 72 -12.27 -4.36 -0.67
N SER A 73 -13.23 -3.86 0.11
CA SER A 73 -13.99 -2.63 -0.12
C SER A 73 -13.93 -1.79 1.15
N LEU A 74 -12.92 -0.92 1.21
CA LEU A 74 -12.51 -0.19 2.41
C LEU A 74 -13.03 1.26 2.44
N GLY A 75 -13.70 1.68 1.36
CA GLY A 75 -14.33 2.96 1.21
C GLY A 75 -15.84 2.92 1.43
N THR A 76 -16.54 3.88 0.85
CA THR A 76 -17.99 4.06 1.01
C THR A 76 -18.84 3.22 0.05
N LYS A 77 -18.24 2.36 -0.78
CA LYS A 77 -19.00 1.58 -1.78
C LYS A 77 -20.06 0.68 -1.14
N GLU A 78 -19.73 0.07 0.00
CA GLU A 78 -20.61 -0.82 0.76
C GLU A 78 -21.25 -0.13 1.98
N ASP A 79 -20.87 1.13 2.27
CA ASP A 79 -21.40 1.88 3.38
C ASP A 79 -22.63 2.68 2.93
N THR A 80 -23.72 2.54 3.66
CA THR A 80 -24.95 3.31 3.41
C THR A 80 -24.88 4.74 3.95
N THR A 81 -23.88 5.03 4.78
CA THR A 81 -23.65 6.36 5.37
C THR A 81 -22.45 7.04 4.70
N HIS A 82 -22.65 7.52 3.47
CA HIS A 82 -21.59 8.22 2.71
C HIS A 82 -21.23 9.55 3.36
N THR A 83 -20.17 9.55 4.17
CA THR A 83 -19.58 10.79 4.69
C THR A 83 -18.21 11.02 4.06
N MET A 84 -17.78 12.29 3.97
CA MET A 84 -16.41 12.59 3.51
C MET A 84 -15.35 11.90 4.36
N ALA A 85 -15.57 11.80 5.67
CA ALA A 85 -14.66 11.15 6.60
C ALA A 85 -14.42 9.67 6.26
N ASN A 86 -15.43 8.97 5.72
CA ASN A 86 -15.37 7.54 5.39
C ASN A 86 -14.97 7.24 3.95
N THR A 87 -14.81 8.25 3.10
CA THR A 87 -14.36 8.06 1.73
C THR A 87 -12.89 7.68 1.69
N ARG A 88 -12.55 6.56 1.05
CA ARG A 88 -11.16 6.14 0.82
C ARG A 88 -10.85 6.24 -0.66
N ARG A 89 -9.66 6.72 -0.99
CA ARG A 89 -9.18 6.83 -2.37
C ARG A 89 -7.77 6.30 -2.45
N PHE A 90 -7.54 5.36 -3.36
CA PHE A 90 -6.22 4.76 -3.57
C PHE A 90 -5.57 5.35 -4.81
N TYR A 91 -4.58 6.21 -4.61
CA TYR A 91 -3.82 6.87 -5.68
C TYR A 91 -2.51 6.16 -6.01
N ALA A 92 -2.04 5.29 -5.13
CA ALA A 92 -0.80 4.56 -5.29
C ALA A 92 -1.06 3.07 -5.51
N ALA A 93 -0.17 2.41 -6.22
CA ALA A 93 -0.22 0.96 -6.34
C ALA A 93 -0.02 0.30 -4.96
N PRO A 94 -0.71 -0.79 -4.66
CA PRO A 94 -0.44 -1.56 -3.45
C PRO A 94 0.97 -2.14 -3.51
N ASP A 95 1.64 -2.23 -2.36
CA ASP A 95 2.83 -3.04 -2.19
C ASP A 95 2.39 -4.45 -1.82
N VAL A 96 3.05 -5.48 -2.39
CA VAL A 96 2.65 -6.86 -2.13
C VAL A 96 3.88 -7.67 -1.72
N ALA A 97 3.81 -8.26 -0.53
CA ALA A 97 4.88 -9.06 0.03
C ALA A 97 4.37 -10.45 0.45
N LEU A 98 5.15 -11.50 0.16
CA LEU A 98 4.86 -12.82 0.71
C LEU A 98 5.22 -12.84 2.20
N VAL A 99 4.28 -13.29 3.01
CA VAL A 99 4.43 -13.43 4.45
C VAL A 99 4.19 -14.88 4.83
N GLU A 100 5.19 -15.49 5.43
CA GLU A 100 5.18 -16.91 5.86
C GLU A 100 5.40 -17.00 7.38
N PRO A 101 4.34 -16.82 8.19
CA PRO A 101 4.47 -16.87 9.63
C PRO A 101 4.73 -18.31 10.09
N VAL A 102 5.57 -18.49 11.10
CA VAL A 102 5.82 -19.82 11.67
C VAL A 102 4.55 -20.35 12.32
N GLY A 103 4.08 -21.53 11.88
CA GLY A 103 2.92 -22.21 12.44
C GLY A 103 1.56 -21.64 12.01
N ALA A 104 1.52 -20.74 11.01
CA ALA A 104 0.29 -20.21 10.45
C ALA A 104 0.33 -20.24 8.90
N ARG A 105 -0.81 -19.95 8.27
CA ARG A 105 -0.90 -19.96 6.80
C ARG A 105 -0.11 -18.82 6.19
N ALA A 106 0.61 -19.12 5.10
CA ALA A 106 1.20 -18.09 4.25
C ALA A 106 0.11 -17.22 3.60
N TYR A 107 0.43 -15.95 3.37
CA TYR A 107 -0.45 -15.01 2.68
C TYR A 107 0.38 -13.96 1.93
N PHE A 108 -0.22 -13.35 0.92
CA PHE A 108 0.26 -12.06 0.44
C PHE A 108 -0.28 -10.95 1.33
N ASP A 109 0.63 -10.16 1.89
CA ASP A 109 0.28 -8.88 2.49
C ASP A 109 0.13 -7.85 1.37
N VAL A 110 -1.07 -7.31 1.22
CA VAL A 110 -1.40 -6.28 0.23
C VAL A 110 -1.52 -4.96 0.99
N ALA A 111 -0.42 -4.20 1.01
CA ALA A 111 -0.32 -2.96 1.75
C ALA A 111 -0.71 -1.77 0.88
N ILE A 112 -1.70 -0.99 1.31
CA ILE A 112 -2.18 0.17 0.56
C ILE A 112 -2.63 1.30 1.49
N GLY A 113 -2.20 2.53 1.20
CA GLY A 113 -2.61 3.72 1.94
C GLY A 113 -3.66 4.53 1.19
N SER A 114 -4.62 5.09 1.92
CA SER A 114 -5.59 6.01 1.36
C SER A 114 -5.14 7.47 1.48
N GLY A 115 -5.60 8.32 0.53
CA GLY A 115 -5.32 9.74 0.57
C GLY A 115 -5.98 10.50 -0.58
N TYR A 116 -6.53 11.68 -0.29
CA TYR A 116 -7.12 12.53 -1.32
C TYR A 116 -6.04 13.40 -1.99
N ARG A 117 -5.23 12.79 -2.88
CA ARG A 117 -4.12 13.47 -3.56
C ARG A 117 -4.60 14.62 -4.47
N GLY A 118 -5.77 14.47 -5.10
CA GLY A 118 -6.36 15.52 -5.95
C GLY A 118 -6.79 16.76 -5.17
N HIS A 119 -6.94 16.66 -3.84
CA HIS A 119 -7.23 17.77 -2.92
C HIS A 119 -6.39 17.62 -1.64
N PRO A 120 -5.07 17.85 -1.70
CA PRO A 120 -4.15 17.52 -0.61
C PRO A 120 -4.43 18.31 0.67
N LEU A 121 -5.06 19.49 0.56
CA LEU A 121 -5.44 20.33 1.70
C LEU A 121 -6.74 19.89 2.39
N ASN A 122 -7.44 18.87 1.90
CA ASN A 122 -8.63 18.34 2.56
C ASN A 122 -8.27 17.73 3.92
N THR A 123 -9.02 18.09 4.96
CA THR A 123 -8.83 17.61 6.34
C THR A 123 -10.04 16.80 6.86
N GLU A 124 -11.06 16.60 6.05
CA GLU A 124 -12.30 15.92 6.46
C GLU A 124 -12.19 14.40 6.39
N VAL A 125 -11.32 13.88 5.49
CA VAL A 125 -11.13 12.45 5.30
C VAL A 125 -10.26 11.89 6.41
N SER A 126 -10.70 10.80 7.04
CA SER A 126 -9.93 10.03 8.02
C SER A 126 -9.15 8.93 7.31
N ASP A 127 -8.04 9.31 6.67
CA ASP A 127 -7.23 8.38 5.86
C ASP A 127 -6.49 7.33 6.71
N ARG A 128 -6.17 6.21 6.08
CA ARG A 128 -5.61 5.03 6.76
C ARG A 128 -4.56 4.34 5.89
N MET A 129 -3.67 3.63 6.58
CA MET A 129 -2.86 2.57 6.00
C MET A 129 -3.52 1.23 6.28
N TYR A 130 -3.56 0.35 5.28
CA TYR A 130 -4.12 -0.99 5.34
C TYR A 130 -3.07 -2.03 4.99
N SER A 131 -3.12 -3.16 5.68
CA SER A 131 -2.40 -4.40 5.38
C SER A 131 -3.46 -5.49 5.26
N ILE A 132 -3.75 -5.93 4.04
CA ILE A 132 -4.80 -6.90 3.74
C ILE A 132 -4.15 -8.26 3.50
N ARG A 133 -4.65 -9.32 4.13
CA ARG A 133 -4.13 -10.67 4.01
C ARG A 133 -4.87 -11.47 2.93
N ASP A 134 -4.19 -11.72 1.82
CA ASP A 134 -4.69 -12.65 0.79
C ASP A 134 -4.13 -14.05 1.05
N TYR A 135 -4.98 -14.93 1.56
CA TYR A 135 -4.62 -16.30 1.96
C TYR A 135 -4.55 -17.30 0.79
N ASN A 136 -4.57 -16.82 -0.44
CA ASN A 136 -4.37 -17.67 -1.63
C ASN A 136 -3.12 -17.24 -2.43
N PRO A 137 -1.92 -17.15 -1.79
CA PRO A 137 -0.75 -16.57 -2.43
C PRO A 137 -0.29 -17.36 -3.65
N PHE A 138 -0.37 -18.70 -3.63
CA PHE A 138 0.13 -19.57 -4.71
C PHE A 138 -0.99 -20.17 -5.57
N THR A 139 -2.26 -19.94 -5.22
CA THR A 139 -3.38 -20.55 -5.92
C THR A 139 -4.13 -19.51 -6.74
N PRO A 140 -4.15 -19.62 -8.08
CA PRO A 140 -5.05 -18.81 -8.89
C PRO A 140 -6.51 -19.22 -8.62
N LEU A 141 -7.39 -18.22 -8.54
CA LEU A 141 -8.82 -18.45 -8.30
C LEU A 141 -9.59 -18.45 -9.60
N THR A 142 -10.52 -19.39 -9.73
CA THR A 142 -11.49 -19.38 -10.83
C THR A 142 -12.48 -18.21 -10.68
N GLN A 143 -13.13 -17.81 -11.76
CA GLN A 143 -14.14 -16.74 -11.70
C GLN A 143 -15.31 -17.09 -10.77
N THR A 144 -15.69 -18.36 -10.69
CA THR A 144 -16.73 -18.83 -9.75
C THR A 144 -16.28 -18.61 -8.28
N GLN A 145 -15.01 -18.88 -7.98
CA GLN A 145 -14.47 -18.62 -6.64
C GLN A 145 -14.42 -17.11 -6.33
N TYR A 146 -14.02 -16.26 -7.30
CA TYR A 146 -14.08 -14.80 -7.13
C TYR A 146 -15.51 -14.30 -6.88
N ASN A 147 -16.49 -14.84 -7.58
CA ASN A 147 -17.89 -14.44 -7.41
C ASN A 147 -18.46 -14.83 -6.04
N GLY A 148 -17.90 -15.84 -5.40
CA GLY A 148 -18.23 -16.26 -4.02
C GLY A 148 -17.26 -15.77 -2.94
N LEU A 149 -16.23 -15.02 -3.32
CA LEU A 149 -15.23 -14.53 -2.37
C LEU A 149 -15.85 -13.49 -1.42
N HIS A 150 -15.55 -13.63 -0.14
CA HIS A 150 -15.89 -12.58 0.82
C HIS A 150 -15.08 -11.31 0.52
N VAL A 151 -15.76 -10.20 0.34
CA VAL A 151 -15.13 -8.89 0.14
C VAL A 151 -14.93 -8.26 1.51
N VAL A 152 -13.67 -8.10 1.89
CA VAL A 152 -13.31 -7.55 3.21
C VAL A 152 -13.76 -6.09 3.34
N LEU A 153 -14.43 -5.75 4.43
CA LEU A 153 -14.87 -4.39 4.74
C LEU A 153 -13.91 -3.71 5.73
N ASP A 154 -13.91 -2.38 5.75
CA ASP A 154 -13.11 -1.59 6.71
C ASP A 154 -13.43 -1.98 8.16
N SER A 155 -14.70 -2.24 8.49
CA SER A 155 -15.13 -2.64 9.83
C SER A 155 -14.62 -4.01 10.29
N GLU A 156 -14.19 -4.87 9.36
CA GLU A 156 -13.68 -6.21 9.64
C GLU A 156 -12.16 -6.25 9.82
N MET A 157 -11.47 -5.14 9.48
CA MET A 157 -10.03 -4.98 9.69
C MET A 157 -9.74 -4.68 11.17
N ILE A 158 -8.71 -5.31 11.72
CA ILE A 158 -8.24 -5.02 13.08
C ILE A 158 -7.66 -3.61 13.16
N ASP A 159 -8.26 -2.76 13.96
CA ASP A 159 -7.74 -1.40 14.19
C ASP A 159 -6.58 -1.44 15.19
N ILE A 160 -5.39 -1.10 14.70
CA ILE A 160 -4.15 -1.12 15.49
C ILE A 160 -3.74 0.27 15.98
N THR A 161 -4.54 1.30 15.71
CA THR A 161 -4.18 2.71 15.93
C THR A 161 -3.67 2.94 17.36
N ASN A 162 -4.35 2.39 18.35
CA ASN A 162 -4.05 2.58 19.75
C ASN A 162 -3.46 1.31 20.44
N SER A 163 -2.94 0.35 19.67
CA SER A 163 -2.38 -0.89 20.22
C SER A 163 -0.93 -1.09 19.79
N LEU A 164 -0.02 -1.27 20.76
CA LEU A 164 1.36 -1.66 20.51
C LEU A 164 1.52 -3.12 20.13
N SER A 165 0.66 -3.99 20.66
CA SER A 165 0.74 -5.43 20.48
C SER A 165 -0.66 -5.99 20.19
N PRO A 166 -1.22 -5.72 19.01
CA PRO A 166 -2.52 -6.24 18.65
C PRO A 166 -2.46 -7.77 18.56
N THR A 167 -3.50 -8.44 19.03
CA THR A 167 -3.65 -9.89 18.84
C THR A 167 -4.14 -10.15 17.43
N LEU A 168 -3.26 -10.67 16.58
CA LEU A 168 -3.53 -11.02 15.20
C LEU A 168 -3.47 -12.55 15.03
N THR A 169 -4.61 -13.20 15.15
CA THR A 169 -4.74 -14.65 14.98
C THR A 169 -4.71 -15.04 13.49
N ASP A 170 -4.52 -16.34 13.21
CA ASP A 170 -4.73 -16.85 11.87
C ASP A 170 -6.17 -16.67 11.41
N GLY A 171 -6.37 -16.38 10.15
CA GLY A 171 -7.69 -16.18 9.53
C GLY A 171 -8.29 -14.78 9.63
N ILE A 172 -7.61 -13.80 10.24
CA ILE A 172 -8.05 -12.40 10.15
C ILE A 172 -7.79 -11.83 8.75
N TYR A 173 -8.58 -10.83 8.38
CA TYR A 173 -8.44 -10.18 7.06
C TYR A 173 -7.27 -9.18 6.97
N GLY A 174 -6.63 -8.86 8.09
CA GLY A 174 -5.52 -7.92 8.17
C GLY A 174 -5.75 -6.82 9.19
N TRP A 175 -4.96 -5.75 9.09
CA TRP A 175 -5.05 -4.62 10.01
C TRP A 175 -5.16 -3.28 9.29
N LYS A 176 -5.64 -2.28 10.01
CA LYS A 176 -5.68 -0.87 9.60
C LYS A 176 -5.07 0.03 10.65
N LEU A 177 -4.40 1.07 10.20
CA LEU A 177 -3.84 2.14 11.02
C LEU A 177 -4.45 3.47 10.60
N LEU A 178 -5.21 4.11 11.50
CA LEU A 178 -5.71 5.46 11.29
C LEU A 178 -4.54 6.46 11.34
N LEU A 179 -4.46 7.33 10.34
CA LEU A 179 -3.48 8.41 10.29
C LEU A 179 -4.04 9.59 11.09
N SER A 180 -3.54 9.79 12.30
CA SER A 180 -4.15 10.70 13.28
C SER A 180 -3.14 11.60 14.01
N ASN A 181 -1.90 11.73 13.51
CA ASN A 181 -0.95 12.69 14.09
C ASN A 181 -1.46 14.15 13.96
N ALA A 182 -2.17 14.43 12.86
CA ALA A 182 -2.89 15.69 12.71
C ALA A 182 -4.06 15.52 11.70
N ALA A 183 -4.99 16.48 11.72
CA ALA A 183 -6.16 16.45 10.84
C ALA A 183 -5.76 16.46 9.36
N GLY A 184 -6.31 15.51 8.59
CA GLY A 184 -6.07 15.38 7.17
C GLY A 184 -4.74 14.72 6.81
N GLU A 185 -4.06 14.06 7.76
CA GLU A 185 -2.91 13.20 7.44
C GLU A 185 -3.33 12.09 6.47
N LYS A 186 -2.55 11.86 5.42
CA LYS A 186 -2.90 10.98 4.31
C LYS A 186 -1.69 10.33 3.67
N VAL A 187 -1.88 9.15 3.06
CA VAL A 187 -0.86 8.49 2.20
C VAL A 187 -1.19 8.79 0.75
N VAL A 188 -0.21 9.32 0.01
CA VAL A 188 -0.38 9.70 -1.39
C VAL A 188 0.69 9.09 -2.31
N THR A 189 1.54 8.23 -1.76
CA THR A 189 2.61 7.51 -2.44
C THR A 189 2.55 6.02 -2.12
N ALA A 190 3.24 5.20 -2.92
CA ALA A 190 3.29 3.77 -2.68
C ALA A 190 4.13 3.43 -1.42
N ALA A 191 3.68 2.45 -0.67
CA ALA A 191 4.44 1.82 0.39
C ALA A 191 5.53 0.88 -0.17
N ARG A 192 6.43 0.41 0.70
CA ARG A 192 7.41 -0.64 0.40
C ARG A 192 7.64 -1.52 1.62
N THR A 193 7.58 -2.82 1.38
CA THR A 193 7.93 -3.82 2.39
C THR A 193 9.35 -4.33 2.18
N LEU A 194 10.15 -4.29 3.22
CA LEU A 194 11.50 -4.83 3.23
C LEU A 194 11.74 -5.57 4.54
N ASN A 195 12.16 -6.84 4.45
CA ASN A 195 12.51 -7.67 5.61
C ASN A 195 11.45 -7.65 6.74
N GLY A 196 10.18 -7.78 6.39
CA GLY A 196 9.08 -7.79 7.34
C GLY A 196 8.69 -6.42 7.92
N ILE A 197 9.28 -5.34 7.40
CA ILE A 197 8.98 -3.96 7.79
C ILE A 197 8.26 -3.28 6.63
N LEU A 198 7.10 -2.71 6.92
CA LEU A 198 6.33 -1.89 6.01
C LEU A 198 6.71 -0.42 6.19
N TYR A 199 7.25 0.17 5.13
CA TYR A 199 7.61 1.59 5.07
C TYR A 199 6.62 2.35 4.19
N PHE A 200 6.16 3.50 4.66
CA PHE A 200 5.35 4.42 3.86
C PHE A 200 5.52 5.85 4.35
N THR A 201 5.21 6.83 3.49
CA THR A 201 5.19 8.24 3.84
C THR A 201 3.78 8.76 3.94
N SER A 202 3.53 9.64 4.91
CA SER A 202 2.30 10.42 5.00
C SER A 202 2.58 11.90 4.79
N TYR A 203 1.54 12.62 4.38
CA TYR A 203 1.51 14.07 4.27
C TYR A 203 0.37 14.61 5.10
N THR A 204 0.66 15.62 5.91
CA THR A 204 -0.34 16.41 6.64
C THR A 204 -0.37 17.83 6.06
N PRO A 205 -1.53 18.35 5.65
CA PRO A 205 -1.63 19.70 5.11
C PRO A 205 -1.22 20.74 6.15
N GLY A 206 -0.51 21.75 5.69
CA GLY A 206 -0.14 22.89 6.53
C GLY A 206 -1.33 23.82 6.79
N SER A 207 -1.19 24.68 7.78
CA SER A 207 -2.17 25.72 8.08
C SER A 207 -2.23 26.75 6.94
N ASN A 208 -3.45 27.12 6.52
CA ASN A 208 -3.67 28.25 5.64
C ASN A 208 -3.81 29.60 6.41
N ALA A 209 -3.62 29.57 7.74
CA ALA A 209 -3.71 30.78 8.53
C ALA A 209 -2.57 31.75 8.16
N PRO A 210 -2.85 33.05 7.94
CA PRO A 210 -1.79 34.02 7.75
C PRO A 210 -0.90 34.05 9.00
N VAL A 211 0.41 33.97 8.79
CA VAL A 211 1.38 34.15 9.91
C VAL A 211 1.34 35.61 10.30
N SER A 212 0.81 35.87 11.51
CA SER A 212 0.77 37.15 12.22
C SER A 212 0.41 38.39 11.40
N GLY A 213 -0.86 38.78 11.39
CA GLY A 213 -1.31 40.18 11.26
C GLY A 213 -1.08 40.90 9.92
N ASP A 214 -0.33 40.33 9.00
CA ASP A 214 -0.10 40.88 7.66
C ASP A 214 -0.97 40.14 6.63
N PRO A 215 -2.03 40.78 6.09
CA PRO A 215 -2.89 40.19 5.08
C PRO A 215 -2.15 39.86 3.77
N CYS A 216 -0.94 40.38 3.56
CA CYS A 216 -0.08 40.07 2.42
C CYS A 216 0.96 39.00 2.72
N SER A 217 1.03 38.49 3.95
CA SER A 217 1.93 37.40 4.32
C SER A 217 1.43 36.10 3.69
N THR A 218 2.08 35.62 2.63
CA THR A 218 1.82 34.36 1.96
C THR A 218 2.54 33.19 2.61
N ALA A 219 2.95 33.27 3.85
CA ALA A 219 3.59 32.18 4.58
C ALA A 219 2.59 31.04 4.84
N ARG A 220 2.25 30.32 3.78
CA ARG A 220 1.61 29.01 3.87
C ARG A 220 2.65 28.04 4.44
N THR A 221 2.32 27.36 5.52
CA THR A 221 3.15 26.23 5.93
C THR A 221 3.02 25.14 4.86
N SER A 222 4.15 24.62 4.41
CA SER A 222 4.22 23.62 3.31
C SER A 222 3.61 22.27 3.69
N GLY A 223 3.02 22.15 4.88
CA GLY A 223 2.61 20.87 5.48
C GLY A 223 3.80 20.11 6.07
N THR A 224 3.50 19.00 6.71
CA THR A 224 4.50 18.12 7.31
C THR A 224 4.40 16.73 6.72
N ASN A 225 5.54 16.05 6.64
CA ASN A 225 5.63 14.69 6.17
C ASN A 225 6.16 13.81 7.29
N ARG A 226 5.67 12.56 7.33
CA ARG A 226 6.19 11.54 8.23
C ARG A 226 6.54 10.30 7.43
N VAL A 227 7.59 9.61 7.85
CA VAL A 227 7.88 8.26 7.42
C VAL A 227 7.48 7.31 8.53
N TYR A 228 6.73 6.29 8.16
CA TYR A 228 6.37 5.18 9.02
C TYR A 228 7.26 3.98 8.72
N ALA A 229 7.61 3.23 9.77
CA ALA A 229 8.25 1.94 9.69
C ALA A 229 7.66 1.03 10.75
N VAL A 230 6.82 0.10 10.31
CA VAL A 230 6.04 -0.77 11.20
C VAL A 230 6.19 -2.22 10.78
N SER A 231 6.02 -3.14 11.71
CA SER A 231 5.96 -4.57 11.39
C SER A 231 4.83 -4.85 10.42
N VAL A 232 5.11 -5.52 9.30
CA VAL A 232 4.08 -5.95 8.35
C VAL A 232 3.08 -6.92 9.02
N PHE A 233 3.55 -7.70 10.01
CA PHE A 233 2.72 -8.68 10.70
C PHE A 233 1.68 -8.03 11.62
N THR A 234 2.09 -6.99 12.38
CA THR A 234 1.30 -6.46 13.50
C THR A 234 1.07 -4.96 13.45
N GLY A 235 1.77 -4.22 12.56
CA GLY A 235 1.78 -2.77 12.58
C GLY A 235 2.41 -2.16 13.83
N ALA A 236 3.10 -2.96 14.65
CA ALA A 236 3.86 -2.47 15.80
C ALA A 236 5.08 -1.67 15.35
N PRO A 237 5.56 -0.70 16.16
CA PRO A 237 6.84 -0.06 15.92
C PRO A 237 7.98 -1.10 15.98
N ILE A 238 9.00 -0.93 15.17
CA ILE A 238 10.10 -1.90 15.04
C ILE A 238 11.31 -1.56 15.90
N ARG A 239 11.42 -0.31 16.32
CA ARG A 239 12.51 0.18 17.16
C ARG A 239 12.08 1.43 17.92
N ASP A 240 12.75 1.70 19.03
CA ASP A 240 12.73 2.98 19.72
C ASP A 240 13.40 4.04 18.81
N ARG A 241 12.63 5.06 18.40
CA ARG A 241 13.09 6.10 17.47
C ARG A 241 13.47 7.39 18.18
N ASN A 242 13.06 7.55 19.41
CA ASN A 242 13.35 8.73 20.22
C ASN A 242 14.41 8.46 21.29
N ASP A 243 14.96 7.23 21.35
CA ASP A 243 16.01 6.78 22.26
C ASP A 243 15.65 6.98 23.74
N ASP A 244 14.34 6.88 24.09
CA ASP A 244 13.87 7.00 25.46
C ASP A 244 13.90 5.69 26.27
N GLY A 245 14.29 4.61 25.62
CA GLY A 245 14.40 3.26 26.19
C GLY A 245 13.09 2.47 26.23
N SER A 246 12.03 2.97 25.59
CA SER A 246 10.70 2.36 25.60
C SER A 246 10.08 2.35 24.20
N LEU A 247 9.53 1.23 23.76
CA LEU A 247 8.73 1.19 22.55
C LEU A 247 7.33 1.74 22.81
N THR A 248 6.96 2.79 22.08
CA THR A 248 5.68 3.47 22.18
C THR A 248 5.01 3.60 20.80
N LEU A 249 3.76 4.05 20.77
CA LEU A 249 3.04 4.26 19.50
C LEU A 249 3.69 5.37 18.66
N SER A 250 4.36 6.34 19.28
CA SER A 250 5.08 7.40 18.58
C SER A 250 6.25 6.89 17.76
N ASP A 251 6.82 5.74 18.12
CA ASP A 251 7.95 5.13 17.40
C ASP A 251 7.59 4.49 16.06
N ARG A 252 6.30 4.44 15.73
CA ARG A 252 5.86 4.02 14.39
C ARG A 252 6.31 4.96 13.28
N SER A 253 6.56 6.25 13.60
CA SER A 253 6.86 7.24 12.57
C SER A 253 7.85 8.31 13.05
N THR A 254 8.54 8.93 12.09
CA THR A 254 9.43 10.07 12.29
C THR A 254 9.06 11.16 11.30
N GLU A 255 9.12 12.41 11.73
CA GLU A 255 8.90 13.56 10.86
C GLU A 255 10.10 13.74 9.92
N LEU A 256 9.80 14.00 8.63
CA LEU A 256 10.80 14.32 7.62
C LEU A 256 11.06 15.83 7.60
N ARG A 257 12.28 16.21 7.26
CA ARG A 257 12.69 17.62 7.22
C ARG A 257 12.17 18.33 5.96
N GLN A 258 11.92 17.60 4.89
CA GLN A 258 11.46 18.20 3.63
C GLN A 258 9.98 18.59 3.70
N GLY A 259 9.69 19.81 3.23
CA GLY A 259 8.32 20.31 3.08
C GLY A 259 7.67 19.85 1.77
N GLY A 260 6.37 20.14 1.62
CA GLY A 260 5.56 19.70 0.49
C GLY A 260 5.14 18.23 0.61
N ILE A 261 4.70 17.60 -0.49
CA ILE A 261 4.35 16.18 -0.47
C ILE A 261 5.63 15.37 -0.61
N ALA A 262 5.95 14.54 0.39
CA ALA A 262 7.13 13.68 0.36
C ALA A 262 7.08 12.70 -0.81
N PRO A 263 8.21 12.38 -1.43
CA PRO A 263 8.35 11.25 -2.33
C PRO A 263 8.01 9.94 -1.62
N GLY A 264 7.65 8.92 -2.41
CA GLY A 264 7.51 7.56 -1.91
C GLY A 264 8.84 6.97 -1.43
N ILE A 265 8.75 5.83 -0.78
CA ILE A 265 9.91 5.09 -0.30
C ILE A 265 10.70 4.51 -1.48
N SER A 266 12.01 4.70 -1.45
CA SER A 266 12.98 4.10 -2.37
C SER A 266 13.98 3.25 -1.58
N LEU A 267 14.37 2.11 -2.16
CA LEU A 267 15.39 1.23 -1.61
C LEU A 267 16.65 1.35 -2.45
N LEU A 268 17.75 1.71 -1.82
CA LEU A 268 19.06 1.77 -2.45
C LEU A 268 19.89 0.57 -2.00
N PHE A 269 20.17 -0.32 -2.93
CA PHE A 269 20.99 -1.50 -2.69
C PHE A 269 22.47 -1.16 -2.96
N PRO A 270 23.41 -1.63 -2.11
CA PRO A 270 24.83 -1.45 -2.34
C PRO A 270 25.26 -2.16 -3.63
N GLY A 271 26.34 -1.68 -4.26
CA GLY A 271 26.93 -2.34 -5.41
C GLY A 271 27.57 -3.68 -5.07
N GLU A 272 27.78 -4.53 -6.08
CA GLU A 272 28.39 -5.88 -5.90
C GLU A 272 29.80 -5.85 -5.28
N SER A 273 30.53 -4.74 -5.43
CA SER A 273 31.88 -4.54 -4.86
C SER A 273 31.86 -4.22 -3.37
N ASP A 274 30.72 -3.89 -2.79
CA ASP A 274 30.60 -3.48 -1.40
C ASP A 274 29.66 -4.42 -0.63
N HIS A 275 30.15 -5.63 -0.37
CA HIS A 275 29.41 -6.69 0.34
C HIS A 275 29.08 -6.36 1.81
N HIS A 276 29.54 -5.20 2.31
CA HIS A 276 29.36 -4.78 3.70
C HIS A 276 28.41 -3.58 3.85
N ALA A 277 27.99 -2.94 2.74
CA ALA A 277 27.11 -1.80 2.81
C ALA A 277 25.66 -2.24 3.10
N ASP A 278 25.01 -1.49 3.97
CA ASP A 278 23.61 -1.70 4.33
C ASP A 278 22.67 -1.20 3.22
N VAL A 279 21.53 -1.87 3.07
CA VAL A 279 20.45 -1.36 2.21
C VAL A 279 19.89 -0.09 2.85
N LEU A 280 19.88 1.01 2.11
CA LEU A 280 19.33 2.27 2.57
C LEU A 280 17.86 2.39 2.19
N VAL A 281 17.03 2.71 3.16
CA VAL A 281 15.64 3.09 2.96
C VAL A 281 15.57 4.61 2.90
N MET A 282 15.09 5.16 1.81
CA MET A 282 15.11 6.59 1.54
C MET A 282 13.73 7.14 1.22
N SER A 283 13.48 8.39 1.62
CA SER A 283 12.39 9.21 1.10
C SER A 283 13.00 10.48 0.48
N GLY A 284 13.04 10.52 -0.85
CA GLY A 284 13.79 11.56 -1.57
C GLY A 284 15.27 11.58 -1.13
N PRO A 285 15.81 12.71 -0.69
CA PRO A 285 17.22 12.82 -0.27
C PRO A 285 17.46 12.35 1.18
N GLU A 286 16.41 12.06 1.95
CA GLU A 286 16.52 11.66 3.35
C GLU A 286 16.64 10.16 3.50
N THR A 287 17.72 9.68 4.17
CA THR A 287 17.83 8.31 4.64
C THR A 287 16.99 8.16 5.90
N VAL A 288 15.98 7.31 5.84
CA VAL A 288 15.01 7.12 6.92
C VAL A 288 15.26 5.86 7.72
N ASP A 289 15.95 4.89 7.11
CA ASP A 289 16.36 3.65 7.77
C ASP A 289 17.51 2.97 7.04
N THR A 290 18.14 2.00 7.71
CA THR A 290 19.16 1.12 7.15
C THR A 290 18.88 -0.32 7.52
N CYS A 291 19.07 -1.25 6.58
CA CYS A 291 18.89 -2.66 6.82
C CYS A 291 20.22 -3.42 6.63
N SER A 292 20.90 -3.71 7.73
CA SER A 292 22.14 -4.49 7.72
C SER A 292 21.91 -5.99 7.45
N SER A 293 20.74 -6.50 7.82
CA SER A 293 20.36 -7.91 7.59
C SER A 293 19.84 -8.18 6.17
N CYS A 294 19.58 -7.14 5.36
CA CYS A 294 19.05 -7.26 4.00
C CYS A 294 20.10 -7.64 2.95
N ARG A 295 21.34 -7.94 3.35
CA ARG A 295 22.48 -8.27 2.45
C ARG A 295 22.25 -9.49 1.55
N ALA A 296 21.32 -10.37 1.92
CA ALA A 296 21.04 -11.62 1.21
C ALA A 296 19.99 -11.50 0.11
N LEU A 297 19.46 -10.31 -0.15
CA LEU A 297 18.53 -10.11 -1.25
C LEU A 297 19.29 -10.29 -2.57
N ARG A 298 19.18 -11.46 -3.17
CA ARG A 298 19.63 -11.69 -4.54
C ARG A 298 18.81 -10.78 -5.43
N LYS A 299 19.53 -9.93 -6.20
CA LYS A 299 18.96 -9.11 -7.25
C LYS A 299 18.33 -10.06 -8.27
N THR A 300 17.01 -10.15 -8.33
CA THR A 300 16.33 -10.79 -9.46
C THR A 300 16.36 -9.79 -10.61
N TYR A 301 17.29 -10.01 -11.55
CA TYR A 301 17.33 -9.28 -12.80
C TYR A 301 16.24 -9.83 -13.71
N TRP A 302 15.43 -8.93 -14.24
CA TRP A 302 14.78 -9.18 -15.50
C TRP A 302 15.89 -9.14 -16.58
N TYR A 303 16.31 -10.29 -17.06
CA TYR A 303 17.19 -10.37 -18.22
C TYR A 303 16.28 -10.39 -19.45
N ASP A 304 16.22 -9.26 -20.15
CA ASP A 304 15.66 -9.24 -21.49
C ASP A 304 16.70 -9.80 -22.46
N GLY A 305 16.59 -11.07 -22.77
CA GLY A 305 17.45 -11.76 -23.75
C GLY A 305 17.17 -11.37 -25.20
N SER A 306 16.38 -10.33 -25.47
CA SER A 306 16.04 -9.87 -26.83
C SER A 306 16.99 -8.81 -27.39
N VAL A 307 18.06 -8.45 -26.67
CA VAL A 307 19.09 -7.51 -27.15
C VAL A 307 20.40 -8.27 -27.40
N GLU A 308 20.49 -8.94 -28.54
CA GLU A 308 21.72 -9.19 -29.28
C GLU A 308 21.64 -8.47 -30.64
#